data_1ee706ecabc6b88a980110c7d687b5c5
#
_entry.id   1ee706ecabc6b88a980110c7d687b5c5
#
_cell.length_a   1.000
_cell.length_b   1.000
_cell.length_c   1.000
_cell.angle_alpha   90.00
_cell.angle_beta   90.00
_cell.angle_gamma   90.00
#
_symmetry.space_group_name_H-M   'P 1'
#
loop_
_entity.id
_entity.type
_entity.pdbx_description
1 polymer ?
#
loop_
_entity_poly.entity_id
_entity_poly.type
_entity_poly.pdbx_seq_one_letter_code
_entity_poly.pdbx_strand_id
1 'polypeptide(L)'
;KDKKLLILSNGTVVLDQDKFNTLLKLDVVKFSLDSAISKTFYRIDRALKNINLEKMIEKMAEFKTQFKGDLVMEILVVKDLNDNEEEFIALNQALAKIAPLRVDLSTIDRPPAYAVKKISEERLLELSKLITSTPVLLPKRHYEGEKLNFNEEELLKMLHLRSQSEIDIENKLDKTSQLLLDKLIKE
;
A
#
# COMPACT_ATOMS: atom_id res chain seq x y z
N LYS A 1 -1.34 -21.09 17.95
CA LYS A 1 -1.74 -20.48 16.66
C LYS A 1 -0.49 -20.38 15.80
N ASP A 2 -0.40 -21.21 14.75
CA ASP A 2 0.82 -21.28 13.93
C ASP A 2 0.89 -20.18 12.86
N LYS A 3 -0.17 -19.39 12.67
CA LYS A 3 -0.24 -18.31 11.65
C LYS A 3 -0.73 -17.02 12.26
N LYS A 4 -0.03 -15.92 11.92
CA LYS A 4 -0.46 -14.56 12.27
C LYS A 4 -1.64 -14.12 11.38
N LEU A 5 -2.62 -13.45 12.00
CA LEU A 5 -3.75 -12.82 11.30
C LEU A 5 -3.39 -11.37 10.95
N LEU A 6 -3.39 -11.06 9.67
CA LEU A 6 -3.13 -9.72 9.14
C LEU A 6 -4.35 -9.17 8.42
N ILE A 7 -4.63 -7.88 8.59
CA ILE A 7 -5.62 -7.14 7.81
C ILE A 7 -4.98 -5.89 7.19
N LEU A 8 -5.43 -5.57 5.95
CA LEU A 8 -5.20 -4.28 5.32
C LEU A 8 -6.50 -3.50 5.29
N SER A 9 -6.45 -2.20 5.60
CA SER A 9 -7.61 -1.33 5.62
C SER A 9 -7.23 0.10 5.24
N ASN A 10 -8.17 0.83 4.64
CA ASN A 10 -8.02 2.27 4.34
C ASN A 10 -8.08 3.18 5.59
N GLY A 11 -8.04 2.60 6.78
CA GLY A 11 -8.00 3.33 8.03
C GLY A 11 -9.34 3.86 8.54
N THR A 12 -10.37 4.00 7.72
CA THR A 12 -11.68 4.56 8.17
C THR A 12 -12.37 3.70 9.22
N VAL A 13 -11.99 2.42 9.31
CA VAL A 13 -12.52 1.47 10.30
C VAL A 13 -12.29 1.89 11.75
N VAL A 14 -11.25 2.70 12.03
CA VAL A 14 -10.98 3.19 13.40
C VAL A 14 -12.01 4.20 13.89
N LEU A 15 -12.83 4.74 12.99
CA LEU A 15 -13.92 5.67 13.33
C LEU A 15 -15.18 4.96 13.85
N ASP A 16 -15.23 3.63 13.70
CA ASP A 16 -16.31 2.75 14.16
C ASP A 16 -15.79 1.93 15.36
N GLN A 17 -16.44 2.07 16.50
CA GLN A 17 -15.94 1.48 17.75
C GLN A 17 -15.95 -0.06 17.74
N ASP A 18 -16.93 -0.69 17.11
CA ASP A 18 -17.00 -2.16 17.06
C ASP A 18 -15.92 -2.74 16.17
N LYS A 19 -15.65 -2.09 15.03
CA LYS A 19 -14.54 -2.45 14.14
C LYS A 19 -13.20 -2.20 14.80
N PHE A 20 -13.03 -1.06 15.47
CA PHE A 20 -11.85 -0.73 16.26
C PHE A 20 -11.54 -1.85 17.28
N ASN A 21 -12.52 -2.25 18.08
CA ASN A 21 -12.38 -3.31 19.06
C ASN A 21 -12.07 -4.68 18.43
N THR A 22 -12.58 -4.93 17.23
CA THR A 22 -12.31 -6.16 16.49
C THR A 22 -10.85 -6.19 16.01
N LEU A 23 -10.33 -5.07 15.51
CA LEU A 23 -8.94 -4.96 15.06
C LEU A 23 -7.93 -5.18 16.17
N LEU A 24 -8.25 -4.81 17.41
CA LEU A 24 -7.37 -5.03 18.58
C LEU A 24 -7.06 -6.52 18.84
N LYS A 25 -7.84 -7.46 18.26
CA LYS A 25 -7.68 -8.91 18.41
C LYS A 25 -6.74 -9.54 17.37
N LEU A 26 -6.25 -8.75 16.42
CA LEU A 26 -5.40 -9.22 15.33
C LEU A 26 -3.91 -9.19 15.73
N ASP A 27 -3.08 -9.87 14.94
CA ASP A 27 -1.63 -9.89 15.16
C ASP A 27 -0.93 -8.75 14.39
N VAL A 28 -1.45 -8.41 13.19
CA VAL A 28 -0.91 -7.33 12.35
C VAL A 28 -2.05 -6.53 11.75
N VAL A 29 -1.99 -5.22 11.86
CA VAL A 29 -2.92 -4.30 11.19
C VAL A 29 -2.11 -3.35 10.30
N LYS A 30 -2.51 -3.24 9.03
CA LYS A 30 -1.93 -2.30 8.08
C LYS A 30 -2.99 -1.29 7.66
N PHE A 31 -2.76 -0.01 7.97
CA PHE A 31 -3.60 1.09 7.52
C PHE A 31 -2.96 1.83 6.35
N SER A 32 -3.77 2.18 5.34
CA SER A 32 -3.38 3.08 4.26
C SER A 32 -3.63 4.54 4.68
N LEU A 33 -2.66 5.41 4.43
CA LEU A 33 -2.76 6.85 4.63
C LEU A 33 -1.90 7.55 3.56
N ASP A 34 -2.48 7.79 2.40
CA ASP A 34 -1.74 8.29 1.23
C ASP A 34 -1.50 9.81 1.27
N SER A 35 -2.19 10.53 2.15
CA SER A 35 -1.97 11.95 2.44
C SER A 35 -2.45 12.32 3.85
N ALA A 36 -1.76 13.25 4.49
CA ALA A 36 -2.18 13.91 5.72
C ALA A 36 -2.74 15.33 5.49
N ILE A 37 -2.87 15.76 4.23
CA ILE A 37 -3.49 17.02 3.81
C ILE A 37 -4.89 16.73 3.30
N SER A 38 -5.93 17.28 3.94
CA SER A 38 -7.33 16.96 3.64
C SER A 38 -7.69 17.07 2.15
N LYS A 39 -7.23 18.11 1.46
CA LYS A 39 -7.49 18.31 0.03
C LYS A 39 -6.96 17.14 -0.81
N THR A 40 -5.74 16.71 -0.56
CA THR A 40 -5.09 15.62 -1.29
C THR A 40 -5.67 14.28 -0.88
N PHE A 41 -5.95 14.06 0.41
CA PHE A 41 -6.62 12.87 0.92
C PHE A 41 -7.94 12.60 0.19
N TYR A 42 -8.84 13.60 0.11
CA TYR A 42 -10.10 13.42 -0.60
C TYR A 42 -9.93 13.19 -2.11
N ARG A 43 -8.86 13.68 -2.69
CA ARG A 43 -8.58 13.52 -4.12
C ARG A 43 -7.99 12.15 -4.44
N ILE A 44 -7.06 11.63 -3.63
CA ILE A 44 -6.33 10.39 -3.87
C ILE A 44 -7.13 9.17 -3.39
N ASP A 45 -7.61 9.21 -2.16
CA ASP A 45 -8.36 8.11 -1.53
C ASP A 45 -9.83 8.08 -1.93
N ARG A 46 -10.33 9.14 -2.60
CA ARG A 46 -11.76 9.31 -2.92
C ARG A 46 -12.66 9.09 -1.72
N ALA A 47 -12.19 9.53 -0.57
CA ALA A 47 -12.86 9.36 0.70
C ALA A 47 -14.24 10.02 0.69
N LEU A 48 -15.19 9.43 1.41
CA LEU A 48 -16.51 10.02 1.61
C LEU A 48 -16.38 11.36 2.32
N LYS A 49 -17.20 12.34 1.93
CA LYS A 49 -17.14 13.72 2.45
C LYS A 49 -17.35 13.85 3.96
N ASN A 50 -17.94 12.86 4.59
CA ASN A 50 -18.17 12.82 6.03
C ASN A 50 -16.98 12.24 6.83
N ILE A 51 -15.93 11.78 6.17
CA ILE A 51 -14.71 11.32 6.84
C ILE A 51 -13.87 12.53 7.23
N ASN A 52 -13.63 12.72 8.51
CA ASN A 52 -12.70 13.73 9.01
C ASN A 52 -11.31 13.11 9.12
N LEU A 53 -10.34 13.59 8.32
CA LEU A 53 -8.98 13.06 8.24
C LEU A 53 -8.23 13.24 9.57
N GLU A 54 -8.34 14.41 10.20
CA GLU A 54 -7.64 14.68 11.46
C GLU A 54 -8.13 13.74 12.56
N LYS A 55 -9.45 13.59 12.70
CA LYS A 55 -10.05 12.64 13.64
C LYS A 55 -9.64 11.19 13.33
N MET A 56 -9.50 10.83 12.04
CA MET A 56 -9.04 9.50 11.65
C MET A 56 -7.59 9.27 12.10
N ILE A 57 -6.69 10.24 11.91
CA ILE A 57 -5.29 10.19 12.37
C ILE A 57 -5.23 10.08 13.91
N GLU A 58 -6.03 10.86 14.63
CA GLU A 58 -6.14 10.78 16.08
C GLU A 58 -6.59 9.40 16.56
N LYS A 59 -7.60 8.83 15.88
CA LYS A 59 -8.10 7.48 16.17
C LYS A 59 -7.10 6.37 15.81
N MET A 60 -6.28 6.55 14.79
CA MET A 60 -5.16 5.64 14.50
C MET A 60 -4.09 5.71 15.60
N ALA A 61 -3.79 6.90 16.12
CA ALA A 61 -2.87 7.06 17.24
C ALA A 61 -3.44 6.42 18.52
N GLU A 62 -4.72 6.65 18.84
CA GLU A 62 -5.42 5.98 19.94
C GLU A 62 -5.39 4.46 19.79
N PHE A 63 -5.65 3.95 18.57
CA PHE A 63 -5.57 2.52 18.27
C PHE A 63 -4.19 1.96 18.62
N LYS A 64 -3.12 2.63 18.20
CA LYS A 64 -1.75 2.19 18.48
C LYS A 64 -1.46 2.07 19.98
N THR A 65 -2.00 2.96 20.83
CA THR A 65 -1.77 2.89 22.26
C THR A 65 -2.38 1.65 22.91
N GLN A 66 -3.45 1.10 22.33
CA GLN A 66 -4.18 -0.07 22.83
C GLN A 66 -3.77 -1.37 22.11
N PHE A 67 -3.25 -1.27 20.90
CA PHE A 67 -2.93 -2.41 20.05
C PHE A 67 -1.60 -3.04 20.45
N LYS A 68 -1.63 -4.34 20.76
CA LYS A 68 -0.43 -5.10 21.17
C LYS A 68 0.30 -5.76 20.01
N GLY A 69 -0.33 -5.79 18.83
CA GLY A 69 0.27 -6.34 17.62
C GLY A 69 1.12 -5.32 16.84
N ASP A 70 1.48 -5.70 15.64
CA ASP A 70 2.28 -4.88 14.73
C ASP A 70 1.38 -3.93 13.92
N LEU A 71 1.42 -2.62 14.21
CA LEU A 71 0.77 -1.60 13.37
C LEU A 71 1.75 -1.14 12.29
N VAL A 72 1.36 -1.30 11.03
CA VAL A 72 2.12 -0.86 9.85
C VAL A 72 1.29 0.19 9.11
N MET A 73 1.93 1.26 8.64
CA MET A 73 1.30 2.20 7.71
C MET A 73 1.72 1.88 6.28
N GLU A 74 0.82 2.05 5.34
CA GLU A 74 1.10 1.96 3.90
C GLU A 74 0.84 3.31 3.26
N ILE A 75 1.76 3.78 2.40
CA ILE A 75 1.64 5.02 1.65
C ILE A 75 1.89 4.70 0.18
N LEU A 76 0.90 4.97 -0.67
CA LEU A 76 1.03 4.92 -2.12
C LEU A 76 1.34 6.31 -2.65
N VAL A 77 2.51 6.48 -3.27
CA VAL A 77 2.92 7.75 -3.88
C VAL A 77 2.53 7.78 -5.35
N VAL A 78 1.76 8.78 -5.71
CA VAL A 78 1.21 8.98 -7.05
C VAL A 78 1.70 10.30 -7.62
N LYS A 79 2.24 10.26 -8.84
CA LYS A 79 2.78 11.43 -9.52
C LYS A 79 1.75 12.55 -9.64
N ASP A 80 2.17 13.79 -9.39
CA ASP A 80 1.37 15.02 -9.47
C ASP A 80 0.17 15.06 -8.49
N LEU A 81 0.16 14.14 -7.49
CA LEU A 81 -0.87 14.13 -6.44
C LEU A 81 -0.26 14.37 -5.05
N ASN A 82 0.58 13.45 -4.58
CA ASN A 82 1.20 13.48 -3.26
C ASN A 82 2.73 13.29 -3.30
N ASP A 83 3.37 13.50 -4.44
CA ASP A 83 4.81 13.30 -4.67
C ASP A 83 5.65 14.57 -4.41
N ASN A 84 5.23 15.39 -3.45
CA ASN A 84 5.91 16.64 -3.09
C ASN A 84 6.29 16.68 -1.59
N GLU A 85 7.18 17.61 -1.24
CA GLU A 85 7.74 17.71 0.11
C GLU A 85 6.70 18.12 1.15
N GLU A 86 5.73 18.98 0.81
CA GLU A 86 4.67 19.42 1.73
C GLU A 86 3.84 18.23 2.23
N GLU A 87 3.47 17.32 1.31
CA GLU A 87 2.76 16.08 1.64
C GLU A 87 3.58 15.19 2.59
N PHE A 88 4.88 15.03 2.32
CA PHE A 88 5.74 14.17 3.13
C PHE A 88 6.05 14.76 4.50
N ILE A 89 6.15 16.09 4.62
CA ILE A 89 6.25 16.78 5.92
C ILE A 89 4.97 16.55 6.74
N ALA A 90 3.80 16.72 6.13
CA ALA A 90 2.51 16.46 6.79
C ALA A 90 2.34 14.98 7.17
N LEU A 91 2.70 14.06 6.29
CA LEU A 91 2.72 12.61 6.58
C LEU A 91 3.66 12.28 7.72
N ASN A 92 4.89 12.85 7.75
CA ASN A 92 5.82 12.62 8.86
C ASN A 92 5.25 13.10 10.20
N GLN A 93 4.54 14.23 10.23
CA GLN A 93 3.86 14.72 11.44
C GLN A 93 2.73 13.78 11.89
N ALA A 94 1.93 13.27 10.94
CA ALA A 94 0.88 12.30 11.24
C ALA A 94 1.46 10.98 11.76
N LEU A 95 2.52 10.48 11.13
CA LEU A 95 3.23 9.27 11.53
C LEU A 95 3.86 9.40 12.93
N ALA A 96 4.40 10.58 13.27
CA ALA A 96 4.91 10.86 14.60
C ALA A 96 3.81 10.75 15.69
N LYS A 97 2.57 11.15 15.36
CA LYS A 97 1.41 11.00 16.26
C LYS A 97 0.96 9.54 16.36
N ILE A 98 0.89 8.82 15.24
CA ILE A 98 0.42 7.42 15.16
C ILE A 98 1.45 6.47 15.79
N ALA A 99 2.74 6.74 15.62
CA ALA A 99 3.87 5.94 16.08
C ALA A 99 3.79 4.46 15.63
N PRO A 100 3.65 4.15 14.33
CA PRO A 100 3.58 2.78 13.83
C PRO A 100 4.95 2.08 13.96
N LEU A 101 4.95 0.76 13.79
CA LEU A 101 6.17 -0.03 13.76
C LEU A 101 7.08 0.36 12.57
N ARG A 102 6.45 0.59 11.41
CA ARG A 102 7.10 1.04 10.18
C ARG A 102 6.08 1.60 9.19
N VAL A 103 6.60 2.22 8.13
CA VAL A 103 5.85 2.60 6.93
C VAL A 103 6.34 1.78 5.75
N ASP A 104 5.40 1.15 5.03
CA ASP A 104 5.65 0.54 3.73
C ASP A 104 5.31 1.61 2.66
N LEU A 105 6.34 2.19 2.03
CA LEU A 105 6.21 3.25 1.03
C LEU A 105 6.35 2.67 -0.36
N SER A 106 5.37 2.92 -1.23
CA SER A 106 5.36 2.38 -2.60
C SER A 106 4.88 3.40 -3.62
N THR A 107 5.00 3.09 -4.88
CA THR A 107 4.35 3.80 -6.00
C THR A 107 3.57 2.80 -6.85
N ILE A 108 2.86 3.30 -7.86
CA ILE A 108 2.05 2.46 -8.77
C ILE A 108 2.95 1.43 -9.45
N ASP A 109 2.67 0.17 -9.24
CA ASP A 109 3.40 -0.98 -9.80
C ASP A 109 2.58 -1.77 -10.84
N ARG A 110 1.26 -1.53 -10.89
CA ARG A 110 0.32 -2.21 -11.79
C ARG A 110 -0.48 -1.23 -12.62
N PRO A 111 -1.09 -1.70 -13.73
CA PRO A 111 -1.98 -0.87 -14.52
C PRO A 111 -3.08 -0.28 -13.64
N PRO A 112 -3.14 1.05 -13.48
CA PRO A 112 -4.14 1.69 -12.64
C PRO A 112 -5.49 1.77 -13.35
N ALA A 113 -6.58 1.74 -12.58
CA ALA A 113 -7.94 1.92 -13.10
C ALA A 113 -8.23 3.37 -13.56
N TYR A 114 -7.34 4.32 -13.25
CA TYR A 114 -7.47 5.74 -13.57
C TYR A 114 -6.19 6.24 -14.25
N ALA A 115 -6.29 7.38 -14.95
CA ALA A 115 -5.16 8.03 -15.63
C ALA A 115 -4.20 8.67 -14.63
N VAL A 116 -3.52 7.86 -13.84
CA VAL A 116 -2.49 8.27 -12.87
C VAL A 116 -1.15 7.65 -13.23
N LYS A 117 -0.04 8.23 -12.76
CA LYS A 117 1.31 7.80 -13.13
C LYS A 117 2.13 7.47 -11.88
N LYS A 118 3.03 6.49 -12.05
CA LYS A 118 4.07 6.20 -11.05
C LYS A 118 5.12 7.31 -10.99
N ILE A 119 5.79 7.44 -9.86
CA ILE A 119 7.03 8.23 -9.74
C ILE A 119 8.25 7.33 -9.99
N SER A 120 9.42 7.94 -10.20
CA SER A 120 10.67 7.19 -10.31
C SER A 120 11.11 6.66 -8.92
N GLU A 121 12.01 5.66 -8.95
CA GLU A 121 12.58 5.11 -7.71
C GLU A 121 13.44 6.12 -6.98
N GLU A 122 14.18 6.91 -7.73
CA GLU A 122 15.02 7.97 -7.18
C GLU A 122 14.16 8.97 -6.42
N ARG A 123 13.02 9.40 -7.03
CA ARG A 123 12.08 10.31 -6.38
C ARG A 123 11.43 9.69 -5.15
N LEU A 124 11.06 8.41 -5.22
CA LEU A 124 10.52 7.69 -4.06
C LEU A 124 11.54 7.62 -2.91
N LEU A 125 12.82 7.36 -3.24
CA LEU A 125 13.92 7.34 -2.28
C LEU A 125 14.19 8.73 -1.68
N GLU A 126 14.14 9.80 -2.49
CA GLU A 126 14.28 11.17 -1.99
C GLU A 126 13.19 11.51 -0.97
N LEU A 127 11.93 11.27 -1.34
CA LEU A 127 10.78 11.55 -0.50
C LEU A 127 10.80 10.72 0.79
N SER A 128 11.25 9.46 0.71
CA SER A 128 11.34 8.59 1.89
C SER A 128 12.23 9.16 3.00
N LYS A 129 13.23 9.97 2.66
CA LYS A 129 14.15 10.62 3.62
C LYS A 129 13.47 11.71 4.45
N LEU A 130 12.33 12.23 4.00
CA LEU A 130 11.54 13.22 4.74
C LEU A 130 10.72 12.58 5.87
N ILE A 131 10.52 11.26 5.84
CA ILE A 131 9.91 10.52 6.93
C ILE A 131 11.02 10.13 7.92
N THR A 132 11.09 10.85 9.01
CA THR A 132 12.12 10.67 10.05
C THR A 132 11.58 10.11 11.36
N SER A 133 10.25 10.12 11.52
CA SER A 133 9.57 9.72 12.75
C SER A 133 9.42 8.21 12.92
N THR A 134 9.59 7.44 11.84
CA THR A 134 9.40 5.99 11.84
C THR A 134 10.24 5.33 10.74
N PRO A 135 10.65 4.05 10.89
CA PRO A 135 11.36 3.31 9.84
C PRO A 135 10.52 3.20 8.56
N VAL A 136 11.15 3.44 7.40
CA VAL A 136 10.53 3.32 6.08
C VAL A 136 11.05 2.08 5.37
N LEU A 137 10.14 1.25 4.88
CA LEU A 137 10.41 0.12 4.02
C LEU A 137 10.02 0.48 2.57
N LEU A 138 11.01 0.45 1.67
CA LEU A 138 10.79 0.54 0.23
C LEU A 138 10.60 -0.85 -0.37
N PRO A 139 9.81 -1.02 -1.45
CA PRO A 139 9.57 -2.31 -2.05
C PRO A 139 10.88 -2.89 -2.61
N LYS A 140 11.16 -4.15 -2.26
CA LYS A 140 12.21 -4.92 -2.92
C LYS A 140 11.67 -5.42 -4.26
N ARG A 141 12.35 -5.11 -5.36
CA ARG A 141 11.95 -5.52 -6.71
C ARG A 141 12.50 -6.90 -7.13
N HIS A 142 13.18 -7.63 -6.24
CA HIS A 142 13.65 -8.96 -6.56
C HIS A 142 12.74 -10.02 -5.95
N TYR A 143 12.19 -10.86 -6.82
CA TYR A 143 11.50 -12.09 -6.43
C TYR A 143 12.55 -13.19 -6.24
N GLU A 144 12.67 -13.70 -5.02
CA GLU A 144 13.63 -14.77 -4.67
C GLU A 144 12.99 -16.17 -4.76
N GLY A 145 11.78 -16.29 -5.32
CA GLY A 145 11.06 -17.56 -5.46
C GLY A 145 11.37 -18.30 -6.75
N GLU A 146 11.03 -19.59 -6.79
CA GLU A 146 11.07 -20.37 -8.03
C GLU A 146 10.05 -19.78 -9.03
N LYS A 147 10.46 -19.70 -10.30
CA LYS A 147 9.59 -19.23 -11.38
C LYS A 147 8.50 -20.25 -11.66
N LEU A 148 7.28 -19.75 -11.80
CA LEU A 148 6.10 -20.57 -12.03
C LEU A 148 5.97 -20.90 -13.50
N ASN A 149 5.70 -22.18 -13.80
CA ASN A 149 5.33 -22.66 -15.11
C ASN A 149 3.80 -22.80 -15.13
N PHE A 150 3.13 -21.96 -15.93
CA PHE A 150 1.67 -21.94 -16.06
C PHE A 150 1.25 -22.33 -17.49
N ASN A 151 0.20 -23.13 -17.59
CA ASN A 151 -0.52 -23.35 -18.84
C ASN A 151 -1.46 -22.16 -19.13
N GLU A 152 -2.14 -22.19 -20.27
CA GLU A 152 -3.03 -21.12 -20.73
C GLU A 152 -4.16 -20.82 -19.75
N GLU A 153 -4.82 -21.85 -19.23
CA GLU A 153 -5.95 -21.71 -18.29
C GLU A 153 -5.47 -21.03 -16.97
N GLU A 154 -4.32 -21.44 -16.47
CA GLU A 154 -3.72 -20.88 -15.26
C GLU A 154 -3.29 -19.43 -15.46
N LEU A 155 -2.73 -19.08 -16.64
CA LEU A 155 -2.39 -17.71 -16.98
C LEU A 155 -3.63 -16.82 -17.05
N LEU A 156 -4.67 -17.26 -17.76
CA LEU A 156 -5.94 -16.53 -17.83
C LEU A 156 -6.59 -16.35 -16.47
N LYS A 157 -6.57 -17.39 -15.64
CA LYS A 157 -7.08 -17.34 -14.27
C LYS A 157 -6.29 -16.36 -13.42
N MET A 158 -4.96 -16.35 -13.52
CA MET A 158 -4.10 -15.40 -12.81
C MET A 158 -4.42 -13.96 -13.21
N LEU A 159 -4.56 -13.65 -14.49
CA LEU A 159 -4.90 -12.33 -15.02
C LEU A 159 -6.30 -11.87 -14.62
N HIS A 160 -7.28 -12.78 -14.62
CA HIS A 160 -8.65 -12.52 -14.17
C HIS A 160 -8.74 -12.17 -12.69
N LEU A 161 -7.96 -12.87 -11.85
CA LEU A 161 -7.93 -12.64 -10.41
C LEU A 161 -7.23 -11.32 -10.06
N ARG A 162 -6.20 -10.94 -10.82
CA ARG A 162 -5.37 -9.79 -10.50
C ARG A 162 -4.55 -9.33 -11.70
N SER A 163 -4.62 -8.05 -12.03
CA SER A 163 -3.70 -7.44 -13.00
C SER A 163 -2.25 -7.65 -12.57
N GLN A 164 -1.38 -7.97 -13.52
CA GLN A 164 0.05 -8.16 -13.29
C GLN A 164 0.83 -6.99 -13.92
N SER A 165 1.94 -6.58 -13.30
CA SER A 165 2.91 -5.69 -13.93
C SER A 165 3.87 -6.48 -14.80
N GLU A 166 4.59 -5.82 -15.72
CA GLU A 166 5.67 -6.43 -16.48
C GLU A 166 6.71 -7.08 -15.56
N ILE A 167 7.05 -6.39 -14.47
CA ILE A 167 7.97 -6.87 -13.45
C ILE A 167 7.43 -8.12 -12.72
N ASP A 168 6.12 -8.19 -12.45
CA ASP A 168 5.50 -9.40 -11.88
C ASP A 168 5.66 -10.59 -12.85
N ILE A 169 5.41 -10.36 -14.15
CA ILE A 169 5.52 -11.37 -15.20
C ILE A 169 6.97 -11.86 -15.31
N GLU A 170 7.93 -10.93 -15.44
CA GLU A 170 9.35 -11.27 -15.56
C GLU A 170 9.89 -12.01 -14.33
N ASN A 171 9.48 -11.62 -13.14
CA ASN A 171 9.99 -12.20 -11.90
C ASN A 171 9.33 -13.52 -11.53
N LYS A 172 8.02 -13.67 -11.74
CA LYS A 172 7.23 -14.81 -11.27
C LYS A 172 7.09 -15.94 -12.28
N LEU A 173 7.07 -15.63 -13.57
CA LEU A 173 6.84 -16.62 -14.62
C LEU A 173 8.15 -17.09 -15.23
N ASP A 174 8.19 -18.37 -15.60
CA ASP A 174 9.29 -18.90 -16.41
C ASP A 174 9.18 -18.43 -17.88
N LYS A 175 10.22 -18.70 -18.66
CA LYS A 175 10.26 -18.27 -20.07
C LYS A 175 9.15 -18.87 -20.92
N THR A 176 8.73 -20.10 -20.63
CA THR A 176 7.67 -20.80 -21.36
C THR A 176 6.33 -20.10 -21.15
N SER A 177 5.99 -19.78 -19.90
CA SER A 177 4.77 -19.07 -19.54
C SER A 177 4.77 -17.62 -20.06
N GLN A 178 5.93 -16.94 -20.07
CA GLN A 178 6.06 -15.60 -20.67
C GLN A 178 5.77 -15.61 -22.17
N LEU A 179 6.35 -16.56 -22.92
CA LEU A 179 6.11 -16.73 -24.37
C LEU A 179 4.65 -17.08 -24.67
N LEU A 180 4.02 -17.91 -23.85
CA LEU A 180 2.61 -18.25 -24.00
C LEU A 180 1.72 -17.02 -23.74
N LEU A 181 2.05 -16.22 -22.74
CA LEU A 181 1.35 -14.96 -22.45
C LEU A 181 1.46 -13.97 -23.60
N ASP A 182 2.66 -13.78 -24.17
CA ASP A 182 2.90 -12.92 -25.32
C ASP A 182 2.09 -13.34 -26.57
N LYS A 183 1.87 -14.64 -26.74
CA LYS A 183 1.02 -15.18 -27.80
C LYS A 183 -0.45 -14.84 -27.56
N LEU A 184 -0.95 -15.05 -26.35
CA LEU A 184 -2.34 -14.78 -25.98
C LEU A 184 -2.71 -13.28 -26.06
N ILE A 185 -1.77 -12.37 -25.86
CA ILE A 185 -2.00 -10.93 -25.99
C ILE A 185 -2.11 -10.48 -27.46
N LYS A 186 -1.55 -11.25 -28.40
CA LYS A 186 -1.55 -10.93 -29.85
C LYS A 186 -2.73 -11.51 -30.60
N GLU A 187 -3.44 -12.48 -30.05
CA GLU A 187 -4.69 -13.06 -30.53
C GLU A 187 -5.90 -12.24 -30.06
#